data_f98349283a5892b69b292172f562c998
#
_entry.id   f98349283a5892b69b292172f562c998
#
_cell.length_a   1.000
_cell.length_b   1.000
_cell.length_c   1.000
_cell.angle_alpha   90.00
_cell.angle_beta   90.00
_cell.angle_gamma   90.00
#
_symmetry.space_group_name_H-M   'P 1'
#
loop_
_entity.id
_entity.type
_entity.pdbx_description
1 polymer ?
#
loop_
_entity_poly.entity_id
_entity_poly.type
_entity_poly.pdbx_seq_one_letter_code
_entity_poly.pdbx_strand_id
1 'polypeptide(L)'
;MKDRLKKFFGKKENVILVSVIAIIIVIVILVAVFNKKEWDRKFALNKIYDVYPEDVRKLYSNMVEVSCSGDLYLNISLDGDKVSVGALDKEVLMNYMFSYLDKNGKLNEITMNMIRSTTKYLYDNEMDLTNNVNNYKFIDNEYSVNDDKITSKKSECGDVDKKYVSDLFGYSYNENELSIDVNMGYLVGNTLYNLNDEKLGTYDGDISKLRELFSASPYYRYNYVMDNKVYKLTSVEFKSRI
;
A
#
# COMPACT_ATOMS: atom_id res chain seq x y z
N MET A 1 -28.80 51.35 -0.03
CA MET A 1 -27.88 50.19 -0.11
C MET A 1 -26.92 50.25 -1.31
N LYS A 2 -27.38 50.56 -2.51
CA LYS A 2 -26.55 50.69 -3.74
C LYS A 2 -25.40 51.71 -3.61
N ASP A 3 -25.63 52.87 -2.98
CA ASP A 3 -24.60 53.92 -2.86
C ASP A 3 -23.50 53.57 -1.84
N ARG A 4 -23.82 52.79 -0.80
CA ARG A 4 -22.82 52.30 0.16
C ARG A 4 -21.92 51.25 -0.49
N LEU A 5 -22.47 50.38 -1.31
CA LEU A 5 -21.69 49.37 -2.09
C LEU A 5 -20.79 50.06 -3.12
N LYS A 6 -21.29 51.07 -3.88
CA LYS A 6 -20.47 51.83 -4.80
C LYS A 6 -19.30 52.54 -4.10
N LYS A 7 -19.53 53.11 -2.91
CA LYS A 7 -18.47 53.77 -2.13
C LYS A 7 -17.46 52.79 -1.54
N PHE A 8 -17.90 51.56 -1.24
CA PHE A 8 -17.03 50.49 -0.75
C PHE A 8 -16.11 49.93 -1.87
N PHE A 9 -16.67 49.64 -3.03
CA PHE A 9 -15.91 49.14 -4.19
C PHE A 9 -15.14 50.23 -4.95
N GLY A 10 -15.36 51.50 -4.66
CA GLY A 10 -14.62 52.63 -5.23
C GLY A 10 -13.19 52.78 -4.69
N LYS A 11 -12.85 52.09 -3.59
CA LYS A 11 -11.49 52.08 -3.03
C LYS A 11 -10.73 50.84 -3.52
N LYS A 12 -9.58 51.06 -4.20
CA LYS A 12 -8.72 49.97 -4.72
C LYS A 12 -8.41 48.90 -3.65
N GLU A 13 -8.15 49.33 -2.42
CA GLU A 13 -7.84 48.46 -1.29
C GLU A 13 -8.99 47.48 -0.96
N ASN A 14 -10.26 47.98 -1.03
CA ASN A 14 -11.42 47.14 -0.77
C ASN A 14 -11.67 46.11 -1.90
N VAL A 15 -11.37 46.49 -3.13
CA VAL A 15 -11.47 45.57 -4.29
C VAL A 15 -10.43 44.45 -4.15
N ILE A 16 -9.18 44.82 -3.79
CA ILE A 16 -8.12 43.85 -3.55
C ILE A 16 -8.51 42.90 -2.38
N LEU A 17 -9.01 43.45 -1.27
CA LEU A 17 -9.42 42.63 -0.13
C LEU A 17 -10.54 41.64 -0.49
N VAL A 18 -11.57 42.11 -1.21
CA VAL A 18 -12.67 41.21 -1.66
C VAL A 18 -12.16 40.13 -2.62
N SER A 19 -11.23 40.49 -3.53
CA SER A 19 -10.65 39.53 -4.45
C SER A 19 -9.83 38.47 -3.73
N VAL A 20 -9.03 38.86 -2.72
CA VAL A 20 -8.25 37.92 -1.90
C VAL A 20 -9.17 36.99 -1.12
N ILE A 21 -10.24 37.51 -0.51
CA ILE A 21 -11.23 36.71 0.21
C ILE A 21 -11.91 35.70 -0.75
N ALA A 22 -12.30 36.16 -1.94
CA ALA A 22 -12.91 35.29 -2.95
C ALA A 22 -11.96 34.13 -3.38
N ILE A 23 -10.67 34.42 -3.58
CA ILE A 23 -9.67 33.43 -3.92
C ILE A 23 -9.51 32.40 -2.76
N ILE A 24 -9.45 32.87 -1.51
CA ILE A 24 -9.36 31.98 -0.34
C ILE A 24 -10.58 31.07 -0.26
N ILE A 25 -11.79 31.62 -0.48
CA ILE A 25 -13.02 30.82 -0.47
C ILE A 25 -12.98 29.74 -1.56
N VAL A 26 -12.54 30.08 -2.77
CA VAL A 26 -12.40 29.11 -3.87
C VAL A 26 -11.39 28.01 -3.51
N ILE A 27 -10.24 28.37 -2.94
CA ILE A 27 -9.24 27.38 -2.48
C ILE A 27 -9.82 26.45 -1.42
N VAL A 28 -10.54 27.00 -0.42
CA VAL A 28 -11.17 26.21 0.64
C VAL A 28 -12.22 25.27 0.07
N ILE A 29 -13.03 25.71 -0.89
CA ILE A 29 -14.02 24.87 -1.56
C ILE A 29 -13.32 23.74 -2.34
N LEU A 30 -12.26 24.04 -3.10
CA LEU A 30 -11.51 23.03 -3.86
C LEU A 30 -10.88 21.99 -2.93
N VAL A 31 -10.26 22.42 -1.83
CA VAL A 31 -9.69 21.52 -0.82
C VAL A 31 -10.78 20.66 -0.18
N ALA A 32 -11.94 21.26 0.16
CA ALA A 32 -13.07 20.52 0.74
C ALA A 32 -13.64 19.49 -0.23
N VAL A 33 -13.80 19.84 -1.51
CA VAL A 33 -14.26 18.89 -2.55
C VAL A 33 -13.27 17.76 -2.77
N PHE A 34 -11.98 18.09 -2.82
CA PHE A 34 -10.92 17.07 -2.97
C PHE A 34 -10.89 16.12 -1.77
N ASN A 35 -10.91 16.66 -0.55
CA ASN A 35 -10.95 15.85 0.67
C ASN A 35 -12.22 15.00 0.76
N LYS A 36 -13.38 15.52 0.34
CA LYS A 36 -14.63 14.76 0.31
C LYS A 36 -14.52 13.58 -0.65
N LYS A 37 -14.00 13.80 -1.87
CA LYS A 37 -13.83 12.73 -2.86
C LYS A 37 -12.88 11.63 -2.35
N GLU A 38 -11.81 12.01 -1.67
CA GLU A 38 -10.88 11.06 -1.05
C GLU A 38 -11.51 10.33 0.14
N TRP A 39 -12.31 11.03 0.96
CA TRP A 39 -13.07 10.46 2.06
C TRP A 39 -14.13 9.46 1.56
N ASP A 40 -14.90 9.83 0.55
CA ASP A 40 -15.90 8.96 -0.06
C ASP A 40 -15.25 7.70 -0.65
N ARG A 41 -14.07 7.85 -1.26
CA ARG A 41 -13.28 6.71 -1.77
C ARG A 41 -12.78 5.80 -0.64
N LYS A 42 -12.21 6.36 0.42
CA LYS A 42 -11.76 5.59 1.60
C LYS A 42 -12.93 4.89 2.29
N PHE A 43 -14.08 5.56 2.39
CA PHE A 43 -15.28 5.00 2.98
C PHE A 43 -15.84 3.84 2.13
N ALA A 44 -15.86 3.98 0.81
CA ALA A 44 -16.26 2.92 -0.11
C ALA A 44 -15.31 1.72 -0.05
N LEU A 45 -13.99 1.97 0.00
CA LEU A 45 -12.97 0.93 0.19
C LEU A 45 -13.18 0.19 1.52
N ASN A 46 -13.33 0.91 2.62
CA ASN A 46 -13.57 0.30 3.93
C ASN A 46 -14.83 -0.55 3.92
N LYS A 47 -15.93 -0.07 3.33
CA LYS A 47 -17.18 -0.81 3.25
C LYS A 47 -17.06 -2.13 2.45
N ILE A 48 -16.23 -2.16 1.41
CA ILE A 48 -15.98 -3.38 0.63
C ILE A 48 -15.13 -4.38 1.44
N TYR A 49 -14.15 -3.89 2.19
CA TYR A 49 -13.28 -4.74 3.01
C TYR A 49 -13.86 -5.10 4.38
N ASP A 50 -14.88 -4.38 4.86
CA ASP A 50 -15.55 -4.68 6.15
C ASP A 50 -16.25 -6.05 6.19
N VAL A 51 -16.47 -6.66 5.05
CA VAL A 51 -17.02 -8.03 4.97
C VAL A 51 -15.97 -9.10 5.34
N TYR A 52 -14.68 -8.75 5.33
CA TYR A 52 -13.60 -9.67 5.66
C TYR A 52 -13.29 -9.63 7.16
N PRO A 53 -12.90 -10.77 7.77
CA PRO A 53 -12.43 -10.81 9.16
C PRO A 53 -11.28 -9.82 9.43
N GLU A 54 -11.18 -9.38 10.67
CA GLU A 54 -10.20 -8.36 11.06
C GLU A 54 -8.75 -8.81 10.84
N ASP A 55 -8.44 -10.07 11.15
CA ASP A 55 -7.12 -10.66 10.95
C ASP A 55 -6.75 -10.74 9.45
N VAL A 56 -7.71 -11.13 8.59
CA VAL A 56 -7.52 -11.10 7.13
C VAL A 56 -7.21 -9.69 6.65
N ARG A 57 -7.98 -8.69 7.10
CA ARG A 57 -7.75 -7.28 6.73
C ARG A 57 -6.40 -6.76 7.20
N LYS A 58 -5.98 -7.12 8.41
CA LYS A 58 -4.66 -6.75 8.95
C LYS A 58 -3.53 -7.34 8.14
N LEU A 59 -3.60 -8.63 7.82
CA LEU A 59 -2.58 -9.30 7.02
C LEU A 59 -2.52 -8.71 5.61
N TYR A 60 -3.66 -8.54 4.96
CA TYR A 60 -3.72 -7.89 3.66
C TYR A 60 -3.14 -6.48 3.67
N SER A 61 -3.42 -5.69 4.69
CA SER A 61 -2.90 -4.33 4.79
C SER A 61 -1.37 -4.28 4.78
N ASN A 62 -0.69 -5.29 5.30
CA ASN A 62 0.77 -5.38 5.29
C ASN A 62 1.34 -5.67 3.88
N MET A 63 0.49 -6.10 2.93
CA MET A 63 0.90 -6.44 1.56
C MET A 63 0.78 -5.27 0.58
N VAL A 64 0.10 -4.18 0.94
CA VAL A 64 -0.27 -3.09 0.01
C VAL A 64 0.60 -1.85 0.07
N GLU A 65 1.63 -1.84 0.90
CA GLU A 65 2.64 -0.78 0.87
C GLU A 65 3.69 -1.08 -0.19
N VAL A 66 4.09 -0.06 -0.92
CA VAL A 66 5.00 -0.16 -2.07
C VAL A 66 6.31 0.53 -1.71
N SER A 67 7.43 -0.09 -2.03
CA SER A 67 8.74 0.55 -1.88
C SER A 67 8.93 1.66 -2.89
N CYS A 68 9.93 2.52 -2.67
CA CYS A 68 10.30 3.58 -3.61
C CYS A 68 10.66 3.08 -5.02
N SER A 69 11.09 1.85 -5.16
CA SER A 69 11.38 1.25 -6.47
C SER A 69 10.14 0.98 -7.31
N GLY A 70 8.94 1.18 -6.74
CA GLY A 70 7.69 0.83 -7.40
C GLY A 70 7.51 -0.68 -7.57
N ASP A 71 8.49 -1.47 -7.15
CA ASP A 71 8.39 -2.92 -7.15
C ASP A 71 7.43 -3.35 -6.04
N LEU A 72 6.38 -3.99 -6.44
CA LEU A 72 5.58 -4.78 -5.52
C LEU A 72 6.49 -5.78 -4.83
N TYR A 73 6.30 -5.93 -3.52
CA TYR A 73 6.87 -7.03 -2.75
C TYR A 73 6.49 -8.42 -3.30
N LEU A 74 5.99 -8.47 -4.54
CA LEU A 74 5.48 -9.65 -5.20
C LEU A 74 5.94 -9.79 -6.63
N ASN A 75 7.05 -9.25 -6.98
CA ASN A 75 7.71 -9.63 -8.23
C ASN A 75 8.23 -11.09 -8.10
N ILE A 76 7.32 -11.96 -7.64
CA ILE A 76 7.58 -13.39 -7.54
C ILE A 76 7.11 -13.98 -8.85
N SER A 77 8.02 -14.20 -9.77
CA SER A 77 7.79 -15.10 -10.90
C SER A 77 7.61 -16.50 -10.34
N LEU A 78 6.37 -16.87 -10.03
CA LEU A 78 6.03 -18.22 -9.61
C LEU A 78 5.47 -18.93 -10.83
N ASP A 79 6.18 -19.92 -11.31
CA ASP A 79 5.71 -20.82 -12.38
C ASP A 79 4.63 -21.81 -11.87
N GLY A 80 3.63 -21.26 -11.14
CA GLY A 80 2.48 -22.04 -10.64
C GLY A 80 2.73 -22.85 -9.37
N ASP A 81 3.94 -22.84 -8.83
CA ASP A 81 4.30 -23.63 -7.66
C ASP A 81 4.13 -22.83 -6.34
N LYS A 82 3.98 -23.60 -5.27
CA LYS A 82 4.00 -23.08 -3.90
C LYS A 82 5.44 -22.82 -3.48
N VAL A 83 5.78 -21.55 -3.26
CA VAL A 83 7.11 -21.14 -2.81
C VAL A 83 7.08 -20.91 -1.30
N SER A 84 7.94 -21.62 -0.56
CA SER A 84 8.08 -21.42 0.88
C SER A 84 8.69 -20.05 1.17
N VAL A 85 8.36 -19.47 2.33
CA VAL A 85 8.84 -18.15 2.74
C VAL A 85 10.37 -18.06 2.74
N GLY A 86 11.07 -19.15 3.08
CA GLY A 86 12.53 -19.19 3.08
C GLY A 86 13.17 -19.08 1.69
N ALA A 87 12.42 -19.40 0.61
CA ALA A 87 12.85 -19.31 -0.77
C ALA A 87 12.40 -18.03 -1.47
N LEU A 88 11.60 -17.19 -0.80
CA LEU A 88 11.19 -15.90 -1.33
C LEU A 88 12.36 -14.92 -1.38
N ASP A 89 12.27 -13.97 -2.32
CA ASP A 89 13.23 -12.87 -2.39
C ASP A 89 13.24 -12.09 -1.07
N LYS A 90 14.44 -11.75 -0.60
CA LYS A 90 14.62 -11.01 0.65
C LYS A 90 14.01 -9.61 0.58
N GLU A 91 13.98 -8.99 -0.60
CA GLU A 91 13.36 -7.69 -0.81
C GLU A 91 11.85 -7.76 -0.58
N VAL A 92 11.18 -8.82 -1.07
CA VAL A 92 9.76 -9.08 -0.81
C VAL A 92 9.49 -9.17 0.68
N LEU A 93 10.30 -9.93 1.40
CA LEU A 93 10.16 -10.11 2.84
C LEU A 93 10.44 -8.82 3.60
N MET A 94 11.43 -8.05 3.17
CA MET A 94 11.74 -6.72 3.72
C MET A 94 10.56 -5.77 3.53
N ASN A 95 9.97 -5.71 2.34
CA ASN A 95 8.80 -4.86 2.05
C ASN A 95 7.63 -5.20 2.99
N TYR A 96 7.30 -6.48 3.13
CA TYR A 96 6.24 -6.92 4.02
C TYR A 96 6.52 -6.58 5.49
N MET A 97 7.75 -6.78 5.96
CA MET A 97 8.17 -6.44 7.30
C MET A 97 8.15 -4.93 7.56
N PHE A 98 8.66 -4.13 6.64
CA PHE A 98 8.66 -2.67 6.79
C PHE A 98 7.26 -2.09 6.72
N SER A 99 6.38 -2.63 5.89
CA SER A 99 4.96 -2.30 5.86
C SER A 99 4.28 -2.58 7.21
N TYR A 100 4.58 -3.72 7.81
CA TYR A 100 4.09 -4.04 9.16
C TYR A 100 4.62 -3.04 10.21
N LEU A 101 5.90 -2.70 10.18
CA LEU A 101 6.51 -1.74 11.11
C LEU A 101 5.91 -0.34 10.94
N ASP A 102 5.68 0.10 9.70
CA ASP A 102 5.06 1.39 9.40
C ASP A 102 3.64 1.48 9.97
N LYS A 103 2.82 0.49 9.72
CA LYS A 103 1.43 0.45 10.23
C LYS A 103 1.34 0.38 11.75
N ASN A 104 2.40 -0.06 12.40
CA ASN A 104 2.53 -0.04 13.86
C ASN A 104 3.26 1.20 14.40
N GLY A 105 3.57 2.19 13.55
CA GLY A 105 4.23 3.44 13.93
C GLY A 105 5.67 3.27 14.42
N LYS A 106 6.36 2.20 13.99
CA LYS A 106 7.70 1.82 14.50
C LYS A 106 8.85 2.19 13.58
N LEU A 107 8.58 2.78 12.40
CA LEU A 107 9.63 3.10 11.44
C LEU A 107 10.62 4.17 11.92
N ASN A 108 10.21 5.05 12.82
CA ASN A 108 11.07 6.16 13.30
C ASN A 108 12.14 5.72 14.32
N GLU A 109 12.01 4.54 14.89
CA GLU A 109 12.85 4.03 15.98
C GLU A 109 13.31 2.59 15.72
N ILE A 110 13.64 2.27 14.47
CA ILE A 110 14.04 0.90 14.10
C ILE A 110 15.43 0.58 14.69
N THR A 111 15.53 -0.58 15.28
CA THR A 111 16.80 -1.16 15.76
C THR A 111 17.02 -2.55 15.15
N MET A 112 18.26 -3.03 15.15
CA MET A 112 18.59 -4.37 14.67
C MET A 112 17.79 -5.46 15.45
N ASN A 113 17.59 -5.26 16.76
CA ASN A 113 16.79 -6.16 17.58
C ASN A 113 15.30 -6.14 17.16
N MET A 114 14.76 -4.98 16.76
CA MET A 114 13.40 -4.92 16.21
C MET A 114 13.30 -5.68 14.89
N ILE A 115 14.28 -5.56 14.01
CA ILE A 115 14.30 -6.34 12.75
C ILE A 115 14.26 -7.84 13.06
N ARG A 116 15.15 -8.33 13.94
CA ARG A 116 15.18 -9.75 14.33
C ARG A 116 13.86 -10.21 14.96
N SER A 117 13.33 -9.46 15.92
CA SER A 117 12.07 -9.81 16.58
C SER A 117 10.88 -9.76 15.64
N THR A 118 10.83 -8.79 14.72
CA THR A 118 9.74 -8.67 13.74
C THR A 118 9.83 -9.78 12.70
N THR A 119 11.02 -10.12 12.24
CA THR A 119 11.23 -11.25 11.33
C THR A 119 10.71 -12.55 11.97
N LYS A 120 11.10 -12.80 13.22
CA LYS A 120 10.62 -13.95 13.98
C LYS A 120 9.10 -13.94 14.21
N TYR A 121 8.51 -12.77 14.35
CA TYR A 121 7.09 -12.59 14.54
C TYR A 121 6.29 -12.89 13.26
N LEU A 122 6.76 -12.39 12.12
CA LEU A 122 6.05 -12.49 10.84
C LEU A 122 6.31 -13.80 10.07
N TYR A 123 7.48 -14.39 10.28
CA TYR A 123 7.97 -15.55 9.51
C TYR A 123 8.44 -16.67 10.42
N ASP A 124 9.28 -17.55 9.90
CA ASP A 124 9.92 -18.61 10.67
C ASP A 124 11.12 -18.09 11.47
N ASN A 125 11.45 -18.83 12.56
CA ASN A 125 12.51 -18.48 13.51
C ASN A 125 13.94 -18.47 12.94
N GLU A 126 14.16 -19.20 11.83
CA GLU A 126 15.48 -19.34 11.22
C GLU A 126 15.84 -18.21 10.27
N MET A 127 14.89 -17.33 9.97
CA MET A 127 15.09 -16.25 9.02
C MET A 127 15.73 -15.03 9.69
N ASP A 128 16.82 -14.52 9.11
CA ASP A 128 17.45 -13.27 9.52
C ASP A 128 17.53 -12.31 8.33
N LEU A 129 16.84 -11.17 8.45
CA LEU A 129 16.81 -10.09 7.46
C LEU A 129 17.70 -8.90 7.84
N THR A 130 18.46 -8.98 8.92
CA THR A 130 19.29 -7.86 9.39
C THR A 130 20.31 -7.39 8.38
N ASN A 131 20.90 -8.31 7.62
CA ASN A 131 21.89 -7.99 6.58
C ASN A 131 21.28 -7.29 5.35
N ASN A 132 19.95 -7.32 5.21
CA ASN A 132 19.23 -6.71 4.07
C ASN A 132 18.77 -5.28 4.35
N VAL A 133 18.97 -4.76 5.57
CA VAL A 133 18.52 -3.41 5.96
C VAL A 133 19.40 -2.31 5.37
N ASN A 134 20.69 -2.60 5.17
CA ASN A 134 21.62 -1.58 4.71
C ASN A 134 21.36 -1.20 3.24
N ASN A 135 21.20 0.10 2.99
CA ASN A 135 20.79 0.68 1.70
C ASN A 135 19.39 0.26 1.22
N TYR A 136 18.57 -0.30 2.11
CA TYR A 136 17.20 -0.65 1.77
C TYR A 136 16.34 0.60 1.66
N LYS A 137 15.52 0.65 0.59
CA LYS A 137 14.59 1.77 0.34
C LYS A 137 13.16 1.33 0.60
N PHE A 138 12.47 2.10 1.43
CA PHE A 138 11.04 1.90 1.69
C PHE A 138 10.33 3.24 1.73
N ILE A 139 9.30 3.40 0.91
CA ILE A 139 8.60 4.68 0.69
C ILE A 139 9.64 5.79 0.37
N ASP A 140 9.66 6.88 1.11
CA ASP A 140 10.55 8.04 0.89
C ASP A 140 11.85 7.96 1.71
N ASN A 141 12.23 6.80 2.20
CA ASN A 141 13.39 6.67 3.08
C ASN A 141 14.34 5.58 2.59
N GLU A 142 15.63 5.86 2.71
CA GLU A 142 16.69 4.89 2.57
C GLU A 142 17.32 4.64 3.94
N TYR A 143 17.43 3.37 4.30
CA TYR A 143 17.89 2.92 5.61
C TYR A 143 19.35 2.52 5.55
N SER A 144 20.10 2.87 6.57
CA SER A 144 21.51 2.52 6.70
C SER A 144 21.78 1.99 8.09
N VAL A 145 22.61 0.96 8.15
CA VAL A 145 23.06 0.34 9.40
C VAL A 145 24.42 0.94 9.78
N ASN A 146 24.51 1.46 11.00
CA ASN A 146 25.76 1.93 11.57
C ASN A 146 25.88 1.31 12.96
N ASP A 147 26.75 0.34 13.10
CA ASP A 147 26.83 -0.58 14.24
C ASP A 147 25.47 -1.28 14.47
N ASP A 148 24.87 -1.15 15.64
CA ASP A 148 23.54 -1.70 15.95
C ASP A 148 22.38 -0.71 15.72
N LYS A 149 22.67 0.48 15.19
CA LYS A 149 21.69 1.53 14.95
C LYS A 149 21.27 1.55 13.49
N ILE A 150 19.97 1.66 13.26
CA ILE A 150 19.41 1.91 11.95
C ILE A 150 19.04 3.39 11.87
N THR A 151 19.56 4.06 10.87
CA THR A 151 19.25 5.46 10.55
C THR A 151 18.55 5.52 9.21
N SER A 152 17.69 6.49 9.02
CA SER A 152 17.05 6.73 7.73
C SER A 152 17.36 8.14 7.23
N LYS A 153 17.51 8.28 5.94
CA LYS A 153 17.57 9.57 5.24
C LYS A 153 16.45 9.64 4.22
N LYS A 154 15.93 10.84 3.97
CA LYS A 154 14.99 11.05 2.88
C LYS A 154 15.63 10.64 1.57
N SER A 155 14.95 9.81 0.82
CA SER A 155 15.31 9.37 -0.52
C SER A 155 14.18 9.78 -1.46
N GLU A 156 14.49 10.54 -2.51
CA GLU A 156 13.48 10.81 -3.53
C GLU A 156 13.16 9.51 -4.24
N CYS A 157 11.89 9.13 -4.20
CA CYS A 157 11.37 8.14 -5.13
C CYS A 157 11.33 8.82 -6.49
N GLY A 158 12.08 8.31 -7.46
CA GLY A 158 11.95 8.76 -8.85
C GLY A 158 10.52 8.61 -9.34
N ASP A 159 10.17 9.30 -10.42
CA ASP A 159 8.88 9.11 -11.08
C ASP A 159 8.71 7.63 -11.45
N VAL A 160 7.72 7.01 -10.82
CA VAL A 160 7.41 5.60 -11.06
C VAL A 160 6.31 5.56 -12.13
N ASP A 161 6.66 5.15 -13.34
CA ASP A 161 5.71 5.02 -14.45
C ASP A 161 4.60 3.99 -14.14
N LYS A 162 4.87 3.02 -13.30
CA LYS A 162 3.96 1.95 -12.89
C LYS A 162 3.44 2.20 -11.47
N LYS A 163 2.14 2.41 -11.34
CA LYS A 163 1.47 2.47 -10.03
C LYS A 163 0.81 1.14 -9.73
N TYR A 164 1.35 0.38 -8.80
CA TYR A 164 0.80 -0.91 -8.43
C TYR A 164 -0.53 -0.80 -7.68
N VAL A 165 -1.39 -1.77 -7.92
CA VAL A 165 -2.72 -1.90 -7.31
C VAL A 165 -3.01 -3.35 -6.97
N SER A 166 -3.76 -3.58 -5.90
CA SER A 166 -4.16 -4.90 -5.47
C SER A 166 -5.63 -4.93 -5.04
N ASP A 167 -6.22 -6.12 -5.01
CA ASP A 167 -7.58 -6.37 -4.53
C ASP A 167 -7.63 -7.67 -3.75
N LEU A 168 -8.04 -7.59 -2.49
CA LEU A 168 -8.37 -8.74 -1.65
C LEU A 168 -9.73 -9.28 -2.11
N PHE A 169 -9.77 -10.52 -2.60
CA PHE A 169 -11.02 -11.08 -3.11
C PHE A 169 -11.44 -12.41 -2.47
N GLY A 170 -10.55 -13.07 -1.72
CA GLY A 170 -10.85 -14.34 -1.09
C GLY A 170 -10.01 -14.64 0.14
N TYR A 171 -10.51 -15.54 0.96
CA TYR A 171 -9.79 -16.13 2.08
C TYR A 171 -10.37 -17.49 2.43
N SER A 172 -9.58 -18.33 3.09
CA SER A 172 -10.06 -19.61 3.66
C SER A 172 -9.32 -19.94 4.94
N TYR A 173 -10.05 -20.51 5.90
CA TYR A 173 -9.49 -21.07 7.13
C TYR A 173 -9.51 -22.59 7.05
N ASN A 174 -8.44 -23.22 7.52
CA ASN A 174 -8.36 -24.65 7.72
C ASN A 174 -7.56 -24.92 9.02
N GLU A 175 -8.27 -25.23 10.11
CA GLU A 175 -7.69 -25.38 11.45
C GLU A 175 -6.85 -24.16 11.88
N ASN A 176 -5.53 -24.33 11.90
CA ASN A 176 -4.56 -23.27 12.24
C ASN A 176 -4.01 -22.53 11.01
N GLU A 177 -4.52 -22.84 9.83
CA GLU A 177 -4.07 -22.23 8.59
C GLU A 177 -5.05 -21.16 8.12
N LEU A 178 -4.53 -20.10 7.54
CA LEU A 178 -5.27 -19.06 6.85
C LEU A 178 -4.64 -18.84 5.48
N SER A 179 -5.46 -18.90 4.44
CA SER A 179 -5.03 -18.49 3.11
C SER A 179 -5.78 -17.22 2.69
N ILE A 180 -5.07 -16.28 2.08
CA ILE A 180 -5.59 -15.00 1.59
C ILE A 180 -5.30 -14.89 0.10
N ASP A 181 -6.34 -14.67 -0.71
CA ASP A 181 -6.25 -14.54 -2.16
C ASP A 181 -6.28 -13.07 -2.57
N VAL A 182 -5.25 -12.65 -3.30
CA VAL A 182 -5.03 -11.25 -3.69
C VAL A 182 -4.74 -11.15 -5.18
N ASN A 183 -5.55 -10.38 -5.88
CA ASN A 183 -5.25 -9.94 -7.23
C ASN A 183 -4.21 -8.82 -7.20
N MET A 184 -3.35 -8.78 -8.21
CA MET A 184 -2.33 -7.76 -8.33
C MET A 184 -2.07 -7.36 -9.77
N GLY A 185 -1.72 -6.11 -9.93
CA GLY A 185 -1.36 -5.53 -11.21
C GLY A 185 -0.81 -4.13 -11.04
N TYR A 186 -0.67 -3.42 -12.15
CA TYR A 186 -0.19 -2.05 -12.13
C TYR A 186 -0.93 -1.18 -13.14
N LEU A 187 -0.91 0.11 -12.89
CA LEU A 187 -1.47 1.15 -13.75
C LEU A 187 -0.33 1.88 -14.48
N VAL A 188 -0.55 2.08 -15.77
CA VAL A 188 0.17 3.09 -16.57
C VAL A 188 -0.88 4.10 -17.02
N GLY A 189 -0.83 5.30 -16.47
CA GLY A 189 -1.96 6.24 -16.55
C GLY A 189 -3.22 5.63 -15.95
N ASN A 190 -4.28 5.48 -16.74
CA ASN A 190 -5.53 4.84 -16.33
C ASN A 190 -5.69 3.41 -16.85
N THR A 191 -4.68 2.86 -17.52
CA THR A 191 -4.74 1.49 -18.05
C THR A 191 -4.19 0.52 -17.02
N LEU A 192 -5.01 -0.49 -16.68
CA LEU A 192 -4.63 -1.57 -15.77
C LEU A 192 -4.00 -2.72 -16.55
N TYR A 193 -2.90 -3.22 -16.04
CA TYR A 193 -2.20 -4.42 -16.50
C TYR A 193 -2.10 -5.43 -15.36
N ASN A 194 -2.12 -6.72 -15.68
CA ASN A 194 -1.72 -7.75 -14.72
C ASN A 194 -0.18 -7.83 -14.63
N LEU A 195 0.33 -8.70 -13.75
CA LEU A 195 1.77 -8.85 -13.56
C LEU A 195 2.50 -9.55 -14.72
N ASN A 196 1.76 -10.09 -15.69
CA ASN A 196 2.30 -10.65 -16.95
C ASN A 196 2.33 -9.62 -18.09
N ASP A 197 2.16 -8.32 -17.76
CA ASP A 197 2.09 -7.20 -18.72
C ASP A 197 0.88 -7.28 -19.68
N GLU A 198 -0.14 -8.10 -19.37
CA GLU A 198 -1.36 -8.18 -20.16
C GLU A 198 -2.31 -7.04 -19.78
N LYS A 199 -2.80 -6.33 -20.79
CA LYS A 199 -3.76 -5.23 -20.60
C LYS A 199 -5.13 -5.78 -20.19
N LEU A 200 -5.63 -5.34 -19.04
CA LEU A 200 -6.95 -5.73 -18.51
C LEU A 200 -8.05 -4.73 -18.86
N GLY A 201 -7.73 -3.44 -18.94
CA GLY A 201 -8.71 -2.41 -19.29
C GLY A 201 -8.41 -1.05 -18.69
N THR A 202 -9.42 -0.18 -18.67
CA THR A 202 -9.32 1.16 -18.09
C THR A 202 -9.89 1.15 -16.69
N TYR A 203 -9.12 1.70 -15.73
CA TYR A 203 -9.51 1.83 -14.34
C TYR A 203 -9.69 3.30 -13.97
N ASP A 204 -10.84 3.63 -13.39
CA ASP A 204 -11.27 4.99 -13.04
C ASP A 204 -11.23 5.29 -11.55
N GLY A 205 -10.77 4.33 -10.74
CA GLY A 205 -10.72 4.44 -9.28
C GLY A 205 -11.85 3.69 -8.56
N ASP A 206 -12.81 3.09 -9.28
CA ASP A 206 -13.85 2.26 -8.67
C ASP A 206 -13.31 0.85 -8.38
N ILE A 207 -13.35 0.46 -7.11
CA ILE A 207 -12.88 -0.86 -6.65
C ILE A 207 -13.70 -2.01 -7.24
N SER A 208 -14.98 -1.81 -7.49
CA SER A 208 -15.83 -2.83 -8.12
C SER A 208 -15.37 -3.10 -9.55
N LYS A 209 -14.98 -2.03 -10.24
CA LYS A 209 -14.39 -2.12 -11.59
C LYS A 209 -13.02 -2.78 -11.56
N LEU A 210 -12.18 -2.47 -10.56
CA LEU A 210 -10.90 -3.14 -10.35
C LEU A 210 -11.08 -4.66 -10.22
N ARG A 211 -12.02 -5.09 -9.39
CA ARG A 211 -12.35 -6.50 -9.18
C ARG A 211 -12.86 -7.18 -10.45
N GLU A 212 -13.71 -6.50 -11.21
CA GLU A 212 -14.19 -6.99 -12.51
C GLU A 212 -13.03 -7.18 -13.49
N LEU A 213 -12.14 -6.19 -13.60
CA LEU A 213 -10.97 -6.25 -14.49
C LEU A 213 -10.01 -7.40 -14.11
N PHE A 214 -9.85 -7.67 -12.83
CA PHE A 214 -9.03 -8.79 -12.35
C PHE A 214 -9.73 -10.16 -12.43
N SER A 215 -11.01 -10.23 -12.80
CA SER A 215 -11.82 -11.46 -12.67
C SER A 215 -11.25 -12.68 -13.40
N ALA A 216 -10.52 -12.47 -14.49
CA ALA A 216 -9.88 -13.53 -15.27
C ALA A 216 -8.35 -13.59 -15.10
N SER A 217 -7.78 -12.70 -14.28
CA SER A 217 -6.34 -12.63 -14.10
C SER A 217 -5.85 -13.67 -13.11
N PRO A 218 -4.60 -14.13 -13.25
CA PRO A 218 -3.93 -14.86 -12.18
C PRO A 218 -3.91 -14.07 -10.87
N TYR A 219 -3.75 -14.77 -9.76
CA TYR A 219 -3.71 -14.16 -8.45
C TYR A 219 -2.67 -14.84 -7.56
N TYR A 220 -2.33 -14.19 -6.43
CA TYR A 220 -1.47 -14.74 -5.41
C TYR A 220 -2.28 -15.24 -4.22
N ARG A 221 -1.92 -16.42 -3.73
CA ARG A 221 -2.40 -16.98 -2.47
C ARG A 221 -1.29 -16.96 -1.44
N TYR A 222 -1.52 -16.22 -0.37
CA TYR A 222 -0.65 -16.15 0.79
C TYR A 222 -1.12 -17.14 1.83
N ASN A 223 -0.25 -18.05 2.23
CA ASN A 223 -0.56 -19.07 3.22
C ASN A 223 0.12 -18.73 4.54
N TYR A 224 -0.68 -18.73 5.59
CA TYR A 224 -0.27 -18.43 6.95
C TYR A 224 -0.56 -19.62 7.85
N VAL A 225 0.26 -19.79 8.88
CA VAL A 225 0.02 -20.74 9.98
C VAL A 225 -0.03 -19.96 11.28
N MET A 226 -1.02 -20.27 12.11
CA MET A 226 -1.15 -19.68 13.45
C MET A 226 -0.15 -20.32 14.39
N ASP A 227 0.78 -19.54 14.90
CA ASP A 227 1.71 -19.89 15.95
C ASP A 227 1.59 -18.87 17.10
N ASN A 228 1.30 -19.37 18.32
CA ASN A 228 1.14 -18.53 19.50
C ASN A 228 0.18 -17.33 19.30
N LYS A 229 -0.96 -17.55 18.65
CA LYS A 229 -1.99 -16.54 18.31
C LYS A 229 -1.55 -15.51 17.28
N VAL A 230 -0.49 -15.76 16.54
CA VAL A 230 0.02 -14.92 15.47
C VAL A 230 0.03 -15.71 14.17
N TYR A 231 -0.49 -15.13 13.10
CA TYR A 231 -0.40 -15.69 11.77
C TYR A 231 0.97 -15.37 11.16
N LYS A 232 1.77 -16.40 10.92
CA LYS A 232 3.07 -16.32 10.25
C LYS A 232 2.95 -16.72 8.80
N LEU A 233 3.48 -15.92 7.90
CA LEU A 233 3.56 -16.25 6.49
C LEU A 233 4.48 -17.46 6.30
N THR A 234 4.00 -18.49 5.63
CA THR A 234 4.75 -19.74 5.37
C THR A 234 5.06 -19.96 3.91
N SER A 235 4.19 -19.51 3.02
CA SER A 235 4.38 -19.66 1.57
C SER A 235 3.49 -18.72 0.78
N VAL A 236 3.86 -18.54 -0.48
CA VAL A 236 3.06 -17.85 -1.48
C VAL A 236 2.89 -18.75 -2.69
N GLU A 237 1.71 -18.77 -3.29
CA GLU A 237 1.40 -19.53 -4.50
C GLU A 237 0.87 -18.58 -5.58
N PHE A 238 1.30 -18.78 -6.80
CA PHE A 238 0.69 -18.17 -7.97
C PHE A 238 -0.41 -19.09 -8.51
N LYS A 239 -1.62 -18.57 -8.65
CA LYS A 239 -2.79 -19.33 -9.09
C LYS A 239 -3.30 -18.77 -10.41
N SER A 240 -3.39 -19.64 -11.44
CA SER A 240 -4.14 -19.33 -12.64
C SER A 240 -5.64 -19.48 -12.37
N ARG A 241 -6.46 -18.62 -12.94
CA ARG A 241 -7.91 -18.86 -13.05
C ARG A 241 -8.14 -19.67 -14.31
N ILE A 242 -8.57 -20.91 -14.13
CA ILE A 242 -8.99 -21.79 -15.21
C ILE A 242 -10.40 -21.40 -15.66
#